data_318b55198c71e1253808e5249cb2059e
#
_entry.id   318b55198c71e1253808e5249cb2059e
#
_cell.length_a   1.000
_cell.length_b   1.000
_cell.length_c   1.000
_cell.angle_alpha   90.00
_cell.angle_beta   90.00
_cell.angle_gamma   90.00
#
_symmetry.space_group_name_H-M   'P 1'
#
loop_
_entity.id
_entity.type
_entity.pdbx_description
1 polymer ?
#
loop_
_entity_poly.entity_id
_entity_poly.type
_entity_poly.pdbx_seq_one_letter_code
_entity_poly.pdbx_strand_id
1 'polypeptide(L)'
;MKIAKYFLCLALLLVAISAEAQQLRKEAFDLLNLDYPGLEKVKAACAQQQWDKAAQALLDYYRQRTGIGHPDINLKNIKISKEEQKWADDALEHTFFVHKGYQPSYNYGKDINWQYWPVQDNELRWQLHRHKWFTPMGKAYRISGDEKYAKEWAYQYMDWIKKNPLTTVEKEEYELVSAGEVKGNAENVRFAWRPLE
;
A
#
# COMPACT_ATOMS: atom_id res chain seq x y z
N MET A 1 21.86 -30.65 -32.22
CA MET A 1 22.23 -30.64 -30.79
C MET A 1 22.48 -29.25 -30.15
N LYS A 2 22.57 -28.15 -30.91
CA LYS A 2 22.81 -26.80 -30.32
C LYS A 2 21.54 -26.07 -29.89
N ILE A 3 20.38 -26.33 -30.49
CA ILE A 3 19.12 -25.64 -30.21
C ILE A 3 18.52 -26.01 -28.84
N ALA A 4 18.69 -27.25 -28.39
CA ALA A 4 18.16 -27.72 -27.09
C ALA A 4 18.83 -27.05 -25.86
N LYS A 5 20.11 -26.61 -26.00
CA LYS A 5 20.82 -25.91 -24.91
C LYS A 5 20.29 -24.50 -24.67
N TYR A 6 19.86 -23.82 -25.72
CA TYR A 6 19.31 -22.45 -25.58
C TYR A 6 17.91 -22.45 -24.98
N PHE A 7 17.10 -23.47 -25.26
CA PHE A 7 15.79 -23.63 -24.63
C PHE A 7 15.89 -23.90 -23.11
N LEU A 8 16.89 -24.70 -22.70
CA LEU A 8 17.11 -25.00 -21.28
C LEU A 8 17.61 -23.76 -20.52
N CYS A 9 18.49 -22.95 -21.11
CA CYS A 9 18.94 -21.68 -20.50
C CYS A 9 17.82 -20.64 -20.45
N LEU A 10 16.95 -20.56 -21.46
CA LEU A 10 15.81 -19.63 -21.46
C LEU A 10 14.77 -20.03 -20.43
N ALA A 11 14.50 -21.34 -20.26
CA ALA A 11 13.59 -21.86 -19.24
C ALA A 11 14.13 -21.60 -17.81
N LEU A 12 15.45 -21.73 -17.59
CA LEU A 12 16.09 -21.41 -16.31
C LEU A 12 16.10 -19.91 -16.01
N LEU A 13 16.22 -19.05 -17.03
CA LEU A 13 16.11 -17.60 -16.86
C LEU A 13 14.67 -17.16 -16.55
N LEU A 14 13.66 -17.80 -17.16
CA LEU A 14 12.23 -17.52 -16.87
C LEU A 14 11.81 -17.98 -15.47
N VAL A 15 12.42 -19.02 -14.93
CA VAL A 15 12.18 -19.48 -13.54
C VAL A 15 12.85 -18.53 -12.53
N ALA A 16 13.97 -17.88 -12.89
CA ALA A 16 14.65 -16.93 -12.01
C ALA A 16 13.92 -15.57 -11.89
N ILE A 17 13.08 -15.19 -12.88
CA ILE A 17 12.32 -13.92 -12.87
C ILE A 17 11.01 -14.03 -12.08
N SER A 18 10.54 -15.26 -11.80
CA SER A 18 9.30 -15.49 -11.03
C SER A 18 9.49 -15.63 -9.51
N ALA A 19 10.69 -15.44 -8.97
CA ALA A 19 11.04 -15.76 -7.60
C ALA A 19 11.14 -14.54 -6.66
N GLU A 20 10.73 -13.36 -7.07
CA GLU A 20 10.59 -12.21 -6.15
C GLU A 20 9.13 -11.89 -5.79
N ALA A 21 8.29 -12.90 -5.66
CA ALA A 21 7.16 -12.77 -4.77
C ALA A 21 7.77 -12.68 -3.36
N GLN A 22 7.65 -11.52 -2.74
CA GLN A 22 8.17 -11.28 -1.39
C GLN A 22 7.58 -12.34 -0.45
N GLN A 23 8.36 -13.38 -0.22
CA GLN A 23 7.96 -14.52 0.59
C GLN A 23 7.79 -14.02 2.03
N LEU A 24 6.59 -14.13 2.59
CA LEU A 24 6.37 -13.82 4.00
C LEU A 24 7.27 -14.75 4.82
N ARG A 25 8.18 -14.18 5.58
CA ARG A 25 9.13 -14.89 6.41
C ARG A 25 8.57 -15.13 7.80
N LYS A 26 9.23 -16.02 8.56
CA LYS A 26 8.89 -16.33 9.94
C LYS A 26 8.61 -15.07 10.79
N GLU A 27 9.43 -14.05 10.65
CA GLU A 27 9.37 -12.81 11.42
C GLU A 27 8.04 -12.07 11.27
N ALA A 28 7.41 -12.16 10.10
CA ALA A 28 6.08 -11.56 9.88
C ALA A 28 4.98 -12.27 10.68
N PHE A 29 5.11 -13.59 10.84
CA PHE A 29 4.14 -14.38 11.62
C PHE A 29 4.36 -14.28 13.12
N ASP A 30 5.61 -14.05 13.56
CA ASP A 30 5.96 -13.85 14.99
C ASP A 30 5.29 -12.58 15.57
N LEU A 31 4.90 -11.63 14.71
CA LEU A 31 4.18 -10.41 15.09
C LEU A 31 2.66 -10.64 15.25
N LEU A 32 2.14 -11.80 14.87
CA LEU A 32 0.71 -12.09 14.90
C LEU A 32 0.33 -12.89 16.14
N ASN A 33 -0.81 -12.55 16.73
CA ASN A 33 -1.44 -13.44 17.72
C ASN A 33 -2.12 -14.61 16.98
N LEU A 34 -1.38 -15.71 16.79
CA LEU A 34 -1.86 -16.88 16.07
C LEU A 34 -2.95 -17.68 16.85
N ASP A 35 -3.24 -17.30 18.09
CA ASP A 35 -4.35 -17.85 18.87
C ASP A 35 -5.67 -17.10 18.62
N TYR A 36 -5.63 -16.07 17.78
CA TYR A 36 -6.84 -15.35 17.42
C TYR A 36 -7.78 -16.26 16.58
N PRO A 37 -9.10 -16.28 16.90
CA PRO A 37 -10.06 -17.13 16.21
C PRO A 37 -10.05 -16.95 14.69
N GLY A 38 -9.98 -18.08 13.95
CA GLY A 38 -9.91 -18.11 12.50
C GLY A 38 -8.49 -18.20 11.93
N LEU A 39 -7.44 -18.12 12.78
CA LEU A 39 -6.04 -18.27 12.37
C LEU A 39 -5.47 -19.68 12.60
N GLU A 40 -6.30 -20.68 12.90
CA GLU A 40 -5.88 -22.06 13.21
C GLU A 40 -5.05 -22.67 12.09
N LYS A 41 -5.42 -22.43 10.82
CA LYS A 41 -4.70 -22.92 9.64
C LYS A 41 -3.33 -22.23 9.50
N VAL A 42 -3.27 -20.93 9.80
CA VAL A 42 -2.02 -20.16 9.80
C VAL A 42 -1.08 -20.72 10.86
N LYS A 43 -1.59 -20.87 12.09
CA LYS A 43 -0.83 -21.43 13.22
C LYS A 43 -0.27 -22.82 12.91
N ALA A 44 -1.10 -23.71 12.35
CA ALA A 44 -0.69 -25.06 11.99
C ALA A 44 0.41 -25.08 10.90
N ALA A 45 0.30 -24.21 9.90
CA ALA A 45 1.32 -24.07 8.86
C ALA A 45 2.63 -23.47 9.41
N CYS A 46 2.56 -22.48 10.28
CA CYS A 46 3.72 -21.91 10.97
C CYS A 46 4.44 -22.93 11.83
N ALA A 47 3.72 -23.78 12.58
CA ALA A 47 4.29 -24.84 13.39
C ALA A 47 5.08 -25.87 12.56
N GLN A 48 4.71 -26.05 11.29
CA GLN A 48 5.40 -26.91 10.33
C GLN A 48 6.43 -26.18 9.47
N GLN A 49 6.67 -24.90 9.71
CA GLN A 49 7.57 -24.02 8.95
C GLN A 49 7.21 -23.95 7.46
N GLN A 50 5.93 -24.11 7.13
CA GLN A 50 5.40 -24.05 5.76
C GLN A 50 4.93 -22.60 5.46
N TRP A 51 5.89 -21.70 5.30
CA TRP A 51 5.63 -20.25 5.24
C TRP A 51 4.70 -19.84 4.10
N ASP A 52 4.81 -20.45 2.93
CA ASP A 52 3.92 -20.18 1.79
C ASP A 52 2.48 -20.59 2.09
N LYS A 53 2.29 -21.74 2.74
CA LYS A 53 0.96 -22.17 3.18
C LYS A 53 0.42 -21.28 4.28
N ALA A 54 1.27 -20.82 5.20
CA ALA A 54 0.87 -19.88 6.23
C ALA A 54 0.43 -18.55 5.62
N ALA A 55 1.17 -18.03 4.63
CA ALA A 55 0.83 -16.82 3.90
C ALA A 55 -0.50 -16.95 3.15
N GLN A 56 -0.69 -18.07 2.45
CA GLN A 56 -1.95 -18.33 1.74
C GLN A 56 -3.13 -18.45 2.72
N ALA A 57 -2.96 -19.17 3.82
CA ALA A 57 -3.99 -19.31 4.84
C ALA A 57 -4.35 -17.96 5.50
N LEU A 58 -3.36 -17.09 5.72
CA LEU A 58 -3.57 -15.73 6.23
C LEU A 58 -4.34 -14.87 5.22
N LEU A 59 -3.97 -14.94 3.94
CA LEU A 59 -4.68 -14.24 2.88
C LEU A 59 -6.14 -14.69 2.78
N ASP A 60 -6.38 -16.00 2.84
CA ASP A 60 -7.72 -16.57 2.81
C ASP A 60 -8.55 -16.12 4.03
N TYR A 61 -7.93 -16.07 5.21
CA TYR A 61 -8.57 -15.52 6.41
C TYR A 61 -9.00 -14.06 6.19
N TYR A 62 -8.11 -13.20 5.68
CA TYR A 62 -8.46 -11.79 5.43
C TYR A 62 -9.55 -11.64 4.37
N ARG A 63 -9.52 -12.45 3.31
CA ARG A 63 -10.55 -12.42 2.24
C ARG A 63 -11.92 -12.85 2.74
N GLN A 64 -11.98 -13.77 3.70
CA GLN A 64 -13.22 -14.32 4.25
C GLN A 64 -13.77 -13.52 5.43
N ARG A 65 -13.00 -12.58 5.99
CA ARG A 65 -13.45 -11.77 7.12
C ARG A 65 -14.70 -10.97 6.78
N THR A 66 -15.75 -11.18 7.56
CA THR A 66 -17.02 -10.45 7.44
C THR A 66 -17.29 -9.47 8.59
N GLY A 67 -16.51 -9.58 9.66
CA GLY A 67 -16.66 -8.77 10.89
C GLY A 67 -16.00 -7.41 10.85
N ILE A 68 -15.37 -7.03 9.72
CA ILE A 68 -14.75 -5.70 9.57
C ILE A 68 -15.82 -4.73 9.07
N GLY A 69 -16.03 -3.66 9.84
CA GLY A 69 -16.84 -2.52 9.43
C GLY A 69 -15.97 -1.39 8.89
N HIS A 70 -16.55 -0.57 8.04
CA HIS A 70 -16.01 0.73 7.67
C HIS A 70 -17.13 1.75 7.86
N PRO A 71 -16.89 2.91 8.49
CA PRO A 71 -17.96 3.86 8.80
C PRO A 71 -18.71 4.34 7.55
N ASP A 72 -17.98 4.56 6.45
CA ASP A 72 -18.54 5.17 5.24
C ASP A 72 -18.71 4.19 4.07
N ILE A 73 -18.28 2.94 4.22
CA ILE A 73 -18.31 1.95 3.13
C ILE A 73 -19.07 0.71 3.57
N ASN A 74 -20.18 0.42 2.90
CA ASN A 74 -20.87 -0.85 3.07
C ASN A 74 -20.09 -1.98 2.38
N LEU A 75 -19.25 -2.71 3.15
CA LEU A 75 -18.40 -3.77 2.63
C LEU A 75 -19.17 -4.98 2.07
N LYS A 76 -20.47 -5.12 2.39
CA LYS A 76 -21.33 -6.18 1.86
C LYS A 76 -21.91 -5.82 0.49
N ASN A 77 -22.03 -4.51 0.19
CA ASN A 77 -22.56 -4.00 -1.07
C ASN A 77 -21.75 -2.77 -1.49
N ILE A 78 -20.51 -3.03 -1.91
CA ILE A 78 -19.60 -1.97 -2.33
C ILE A 78 -20.08 -1.39 -3.65
N LYS A 79 -20.20 -0.07 -3.67
CA LYS A 79 -20.49 0.71 -4.89
C LYS A 79 -19.31 1.59 -5.21
N ILE A 80 -19.04 1.74 -6.49
CA ILE A 80 -18.03 2.65 -7.02
C ILE A 80 -18.71 3.55 -8.05
N SER A 81 -18.51 4.85 -7.96
CA SER A 81 -18.96 5.79 -8.97
C SER A 81 -18.05 5.74 -10.21
N LYS A 82 -18.53 6.28 -11.34
CA LYS A 82 -17.67 6.41 -12.54
C LYS A 82 -16.43 7.26 -12.29
N GLU A 83 -16.57 8.28 -11.45
CA GLU A 83 -15.50 9.16 -11.06
C GLU A 83 -14.46 8.44 -10.18
N GLU A 84 -14.92 7.71 -9.16
CA GLU A 84 -14.04 6.89 -8.33
C GLU A 84 -13.32 5.78 -9.13
N GLN A 85 -14.04 5.15 -10.08
CA GLN A 85 -13.41 4.17 -10.98
C GLN A 85 -12.30 4.82 -11.78
N LYS A 86 -12.54 6.01 -12.34
CA LYS A 86 -11.52 6.77 -13.06
C LYS A 86 -10.32 7.06 -12.17
N TRP A 87 -10.52 7.50 -10.92
CA TRP A 87 -9.40 7.75 -10.00
C TRP A 87 -8.60 6.49 -9.66
N ALA A 88 -9.28 5.35 -9.56
CA ALA A 88 -8.61 4.07 -9.37
C ALA A 88 -7.75 3.68 -10.58
N ASP A 89 -8.27 3.88 -11.80
CA ASP A 89 -7.57 3.59 -13.05
C ASP A 89 -6.42 4.58 -13.29
N ASP A 90 -6.63 5.86 -13.06
CA ASP A 90 -5.60 6.90 -13.15
C ASP A 90 -4.44 6.62 -12.17
N ALA A 91 -4.75 6.08 -10.99
CA ALA A 91 -3.74 5.75 -9.98
C ALA A 91 -2.81 4.61 -10.41
N LEU A 92 -3.23 3.71 -11.31
CA LEU A 92 -2.36 2.70 -11.89
C LEU A 92 -1.23 3.30 -12.74
N GLU A 93 -1.45 4.53 -13.24
CA GLU A 93 -0.48 5.30 -14.03
C GLU A 93 0.12 6.46 -13.21
N HIS A 94 0.06 6.39 -11.88
CA HIS A 94 0.55 7.38 -10.92
C HIS A 94 -0.04 8.79 -11.12
N THR A 95 -1.27 8.87 -11.61
CA THR A 95 -2.04 10.11 -11.68
C THR A 95 -3.03 10.12 -10.50
N PHE A 96 -2.71 10.90 -9.46
CA PHE A 96 -3.38 10.76 -8.17
C PHE A 96 -4.47 11.79 -7.94
N PHE A 97 -5.66 11.30 -7.62
CA PHE A 97 -6.71 12.12 -7.03
C PHE A 97 -6.36 12.44 -5.57
N VAL A 98 -6.04 13.67 -5.30
CA VAL A 98 -5.68 14.13 -3.95
C VAL A 98 -6.85 14.83 -3.26
N HIS A 99 -7.56 15.70 -3.96
CA HIS A 99 -8.73 16.41 -3.44
C HIS A 99 -9.53 17.08 -4.58
N LYS A 100 -10.84 17.29 -4.38
CA LYS A 100 -11.72 17.92 -5.37
C LYS A 100 -11.29 19.34 -5.79
N GLY A 101 -10.63 20.08 -4.89
CA GLY A 101 -10.12 21.41 -5.17
C GLY A 101 -8.88 21.43 -6.08
N TYR A 102 -8.25 20.29 -6.32
CA TYR A 102 -7.04 20.15 -7.14
C TYR A 102 -7.30 19.24 -8.33
N GLN A 103 -8.12 19.71 -9.24
CA GLN A 103 -8.46 19.02 -10.48
C GLN A 103 -8.03 19.86 -11.69
N PRO A 104 -7.55 19.22 -12.77
CA PRO A 104 -7.38 17.77 -12.93
C PRO A 104 -6.28 17.19 -12.03
N SER A 105 -6.33 15.85 -11.79
CA SER A 105 -5.29 15.14 -11.07
C SER A 105 -3.94 15.28 -11.76
N TYR A 106 -2.85 15.27 -10.97
CA TYR A 106 -1.48 15.39 -11.47
C TYR A 106 -0.81 14.04 -11.57
N ASN A 107 0.03 13.85 -12.60
CA ASN A 107 0.88 12.68 -12.73
C ASN A 107 2.19 12.91 -11.98
N TYR A 108 2.57 11.93 -11.16
CA TYR A 108 3.74 11.99 -10.29
C TYR A 108 4.95 11.22 -10.85
N GLY A 109 4.85 10.79 -12.11
CA GLY A 109 5.93 10.11 -12.83
C GLY A 109 5.93 8.59 -12.66
N LYS A 110 6.64 7.91 -13.56
CA LYS A 110 6.80 6.44 -13.52
C LYS A 110 7.55 6.01 -12.25
N ASP A 111 8.60 6.71 -11.89
CA ASP A 111 9.24 6.67 -10.58
C ASP A 111 8.61 7.78 -9.74
N ILE A 112 7.69 7.40 -8.83
CA ILE A 112 6.81 8.35 -8.16
C ILE A 112 7.62 9.41 -7.42
N ASN A 113 7.46 10.66 -7.82
CA ASN A 113 8.05 11.81 -7.13
C ASN A 113 7.07 12.35 -6.07
N TRP A 114 7.14 11.83 -4.85
CA TRP A 114 6.31 12.24 -3.72
C TRP A 114 6.55 13.69 -3.26
N GLN A 115 7.62 14.33 -3.77
CA GLN A 115 7.93 15.74 -3.49
C GLN A 115 7.51 16.67 -4.64
N TYR A 116 6.89 16.13 -5.71
CA TYR A 116 6.40 16.94 -6.80
C TYR A 116 5.32 17.91 -6.33
N TRP A 117 5.54 19.18 -6.61
CA TRP A 117 4.69 20.28 -6.13
C TRP A 117 4.20 21.11 -7.32
N PRO A 118 3.19 20.64 -8.07
CA PRO A 118 2.73 21.29 -9.29
C PRO A 118 2.03 22.63 -9.04
N VAL A 119 1.54 22.84 -7.83
CA VAL A 119 0.93 24.09 -7.37
C VAL A 119 1.56 24.45 -6.04
N GLN A 120 2.01 25.70 -5.89
CA GLN A 120 2.64 26.17 -4.65
C GLN A 120 1.60 26.41 -3.54
N ASP A 121 1.01 25.33 -3.10
CA ASP A 121 0.03 25.25 -2.04
C ASP A 121 0.36 24.05 -1.14
N ASN A 122 0.63 24.32 0.13
CA ASN A 122 0.95 23.29 1.10
C ASN A 122 -0.20 22.29 1.29
N GLU A 123 -1.46 22.75 1.17
CA GLU A 123 -2.62 21.86 1.28
C GLU A 123 -2.60 20.77 0.20
N LEU A 124 -2.16 21.05 -1.03
CA LEU A 124 -1.98 20.04 -2.06
C LEU A 124 -1.03 18.93 -1.59
N ARG A 125 0.11 19.32 -0.98
CA ARG A 125 1.10 18.36 -0.47
C ARG A 125 0.52 17.52 0.67
N TRP A 126 -0.20 18.12 1.60
CA TRP A 126 -0.83 17.41 2.70
C TRP A 126 -1.89 16.44 2.19
N GLN A 127 -2.70 16.83 1.20
CA GLN A 127 -3.70 15.97 0.59
C GLN A 127 -3.06 14.80 -0.17
N LEU A 128 -1.92 15.01 -0.83
CA LEU A 128 -1.16 13.95 -1.49
C LEU A 128 -0.80 12.83 -0.49
N HIS A 129 -0.24 13.20 0.66
CA HIS A 129 0.20 12.23 1.67
C HIS A 129 -0.95 11.59 2.46
N ARG A 130 -2.20 11.98 2.23
CA ARG A 130 -3.41 11.30 2.75
C ARG A 130 -3.88 10.14 1.87
N HIS A 131 -3.28 9.93 0.72
CA HIS A 131 -3.50 8.79 -0.20
C HIS A 131 -4.98 8.52 -0.50
N LYS A 132 -5.79 9.55 -0.74
CA LYS A 132 -7.25 9.42 -0.89
C LYS A 132 -7.68 8.48 -2.02
N TRP A 133 -6.86 8.31 -3.06
CA TRP A 133 -7.11 7.40 -4.17
C TRP A 133 -7.00 5.91 -3.76
N PHE A 134 -6.43 5.60 -2.61
CA PHE A 134 -6.36 4.21 -2.11
C PHE A 134 -7.76 3.64 -1.84
N THR A 135 -8.71 4.46 -1.40
CA THR A 135 -10.11 4.01 -1.22
C THR A 135 -10.77 3.61 -2.54
N PRO A 136 -10.76 4.41 -3.61
CA PRO A 136 -11.17 4.00 -4.94
C PRO A 136 -10.50 2.73 -5.44
N MET A 137 -9.17 2.60 -5.31
CA MET A 137 -8.43 1.39 -5.71
C MET A 137 -8.93 0.15 -4.94
N GLY A 138 -9.13 0.28 -3.62
CA GLY A 138 -9.67 -0.80 -2.80
C GLY A 138 -11.10 -1.20 -3.19
N LYS A 139 -11.96 -0.23 -3.54
CA LYS A 139 -13.30 -0.50 -4.07
C LYS A 139 -13.24 -1.24 -5.41
N ALA A 140 -12.41 -0.74 -6.34
CA ALA A 140 -12.22 -1.35 -7.66
C ALA A 140 -11.73 -2.79 -7.54
N TYR A 141 -10.73 -3.04 -6.69
CA TYR A 141 -10.24 -4.40 -6.38
C TYR A 141 -11.36 -5.30 -5.86
N ARG A 142 -12.10 -4.87 -4.85
CA ARG A 142 -13.13 -5.70 -4.22
C ARG A 142 -14.31 -6.00 -5.13
N ILE A 143 -14.61 -5.15 -6.09
CA ILE A 143 -15.69 -5.35 -7.08
C ILE A 143 -15.23 -6.25 -8.22
N SER A 144 -14.02 -6.02 -8.75
CA SER A 144 -13.52 -6.71 -9.94
C SER A 144 -12.74 -7.99 -9.63
N GLY A 145 -12.11 -8.09 -8.47
CA GLY A 145 -11.13 -9.12 -8.14
C GLY A 145 -9.80 -8.97 -8.92
N ASP A 146 -9.61 -7.87 -9.65
CA ASP A 146 -8.41 -7.65 -10.46
C ASP A 146 -7.23 -7.25 -9.57
N GLU A 147 -6.27 -8.14 -9.46
CA GLU A 147 -5.07 -8.00 -8.61
C GLU A 147 -4.19 -6.79 -8.98
N LYS A 148 -4.36 -6.19 -10.15
CA LYS A 148 -3.59 -5.01 -10.55
C LYS A 148 -3.73 -3.86 -9.54
N TYR A 149 -4.95 -3.63 -9.01
CA TYR A 149 -5.19 -2.57 -8.03
C TYR A 149 -4.50 -2.86 -6.69
N ALA A 150 -4.55 -4.11 -6.22
CA ALA A 150 -3.92 -4.50 -4.97
C ALA A 150 -2.38 -4.47 -5.07
N LYS A 151 -1.82 -4.94 -6.19
CA LYS A 151 -0.38 -4.91 -6.45
C LYS A 151 0.14 -3.50 -6.54
N GLU A 152 -0.55 -2.64 -7.30
CA GLU A 152 -0.17 -1.25 -7.46
C GLU A 152 -0.32 -0.47 -6.15
N TRP A 153 -1.37 -0.70 -5.38
CA TRP A 153 -1.52 -0.15 -4.04
C TRP A 153 -0.34 -0.52 -3.14
N ALA A 154 0.04 -1.79 -3.11
CA ALA A 154 1.17 -2.26 -2.31
C ALA A 154 2.50 -1.63 -2.76
N TYR A 155 2.72 -1.52 -4.09
CA TYR A 155 3.88 -0.85 -4.65
C TYR A 155 3.96 0.61 -4.20
N GLN A 156 2.90 1.39 -4.40
CA GLN A 156 2.84 2.80 -4.04
C GLN A 156 3.08 3.02 -2.54
N TYR A 157 2.47 2.19 -1.69
CA TYR A 157 2.64 2.29 -0.24
C TYR A 157 4.08 2.01 0.19
N MET A 158 4.68 0.95 -0.33
CA MET A 158 6.08 0.59 -0.01
C MET A 158 7.08 1.61 -0.57
N ASP A 159 6.84 2.11 -1.79
CA ASP A 159 7.65 3.17 -2.39
C ASP A 159 7.57 4.47 -1.57
N TRP A 160 6.37 4.81 -1.09
CA TRP A 160 6.18 5.97 -0.21
C TRP A 160 6.98 5.83 1.09
N ILE A 161 6.88 4.70 1.79
CA ILE A 161 7.64 4.43 3.02
C ILE A 161 9.15 4.54 2.76
N LYS A 162 9.62 3.95 1.67
CA LYS A 162 11.05 3.95 1.32
C LYS A 162 11.57 5.35 1.02
N LYS A 163 10.79 6.17 0.30
CA LYS A 163 11.21 7.51 -0.13
C LYS A 163 10.98 8.60 0.91
N ASN A 164 10.20 8.31 1.95
CA ASN A 164 9.91 9.24 3.04
C ASN A 164 10.28 8.63 4.40
N PRO A 165 11.56 8.27 4.64
CA PRO A 165 11.99 7.72 5.92
C PRO A 165 11.87 8.77 7.03
N LEU A 166 11.45 8.35 8.22
CA LEU A 166 11.50 9.19 9.41
C LEU A 166 12.95 9.35 9.83
N THR A 167 13.46 10.56 9.73
CA THR A 167 14.80 10.89 10.25
C THR A 167 14.74 11.14 11.76
N THR A 168 15.87 11.02 12.44
CA THR A 168 15.97 11.31 13.88
C THR A 168 15.52 12.72 14.20
N VAL A 169 15.94 13.69 13.38
CA VAL A 169 15.59 15.11 13.55
C VAL A 169 14.08 15.35 13.41
N GLU A 170 13.46 14.78 12.38
CA GLU A 170 12.02 14.89 12.18
C GLU A 170 11.23 14.21 13.30
N LYS A 171 11.73 13.12 13.84
CA LYS A 171 11.14 12.43 14.98
C LYS A 171 11.19 13.30 16.24
N GLU A 172 12.34 13.91 16.54
CA GLU A 172 12.51 14.80 17.66
C GLU A 172 11.60 16.04 17.53
N GLU A 173 11.53 16.65 16.35
CA GLU A 173 10.64 17.78 16.08
C GLU A 173 9.17 17.39 16.26
N TYR A 174 8.75 16.21 15.80
CA TYR A 174 7.40 15.71 15.98
C TYR A 174 7.06 15.49 17.48
N GLU A 175 7.97 14.88 18.22
CA GLU A 175 7.80 14.65 19.66
C GLU A 175 7.65 15.97 20.42
N LEU A 176 8.47 16.99 20.12
CA LEU A 176 8.40 18.32 20.72
C LEU A 176 7.07 19.03 20.39
N VAL A 177 6.63 18.98 19.12
CA VAL A 177 5.35 19.59 18.72
C VAL A 177 4.18 18.89 19.39
N SER A 178 4.20 17.55 19.47
CA SER A 178 3.16 16.76 20.14
C SER A 178 3.10 17.02 21.65
N ALA A 179 4.23 17.30 22.28
CA ALA A 179 4.31 17.69 23.68
C ALA A 179 3.89 19.16 23.94
N GLY A 180 3.63 19.94 22.89
CA GLY A 180 3.29 21.37 23.01
C GLY A 180 4.46 22.27 23.44
N GLU A 181 5.67 21.77 23.39
CA GLU A 181 6.88 22.47 23.84
C GLU A 181 7.40 23.45 22.79
N VAL A 182 7.05 23.28 21.51
CA VAL A 182 7.45 24.17 20.42
C VAL A 182 6.30 25.13 20.09
N LYS A 183 6.42 26.36 20.55
CA LYS A 183 5.62 27.52 20.09
C LYS A 183 6.25 28.07 18.81
N GLY A 184 6.17 27.37 17.73
CA GLY A 184 6.72 27.86 16.48
C GLY A 184 5.87 27.36 15.31
N ASN A 185 5.96 28.07 14.18
CA ASN A 185 5.25 27.71 12.98
C ASN A 185 5.37 26.21 12.71
N ALA A 186 4.30 25.50 13.01
CA ALA A 186 4.11 24.12 12.57
C ALA A 186 4.29 23.95 11.03
N GLU A 187 4.37 25.07 10.30
CA GLU A 187 4.69 25.16 8.88
C GLU A 187 6.09 24.66 8.52
N ASN A 188 7.04 24.64 9.47
CA ASN A 188 8.40 24.16 9.26
C ASN A 188 8.60 22.69 9.65
N VAL A 189 7.69 22.11 10.41
CA VAL A 189 7.66 20.66 10.59
C VAL A 189 7.32 20.04 9.25
N ARG A 190 8.27 19.37 8.63
CA ARG A 190 8.07 18.71 7.35
C ARG A 190 7.03 17.62 7.51
N PHE A 191 5.78 17.94 7.16
CA PHE A 191 4.60 17.10 7.28
C PHE A 191 4.59 15.86 6.36
N ALA A 192 5.74 15.31 6.05
CA ALA A 192 5.82 13.97 5.44
C ALA A 192 5.11 12.89 6.29
N TRP A 193 4.76 13.22 7.54
CA TRP A 193 4.41 12.26 8.59
C TRP A 193 2.96 12.30 9.08
N ARG A 194 2.04 13.01 8.44
CA ARG A 194 0.62 12.95 8.76
C ARG A 194 -0.23 12.23 7.72
N PRO A 195 0.05 10.97 7.36
CA PRO A 195 -0.84 10.19 6.50
C PRO A 195 -1.92 9.44 7.29
N LEU A 196 -1.95 9.56 8.62
CA LEU A 196 -2.75 8.71 9.48
C LEU A 196 -3.75 9.46 10.38
N GLU A 197 -3.96 10.75 10.18
CA GLU A 197 -5.08 11.46 10.78
C GLU A 197 -6.34 11.37 9.93
#